data_7040587038ab3393d66f79381d38abeb
#
_entry.id   7040587038ab3393d66f79381d38abeb
#
_cell.length_a   1.000
_cell.length_b   1.000
_cell.length_c   1.000
_cell.angle_alpha   90.00
_cell.angle_beta   90.00
_cell.angle_gamma   90.00
#
_symmetry.space_group_name_H-M   'P 1'
#
loop_
_entity.id
_entity.type
_entity.pdbx_description
1 polymer ?
#
loop_
_entity_poly.entity_id
_entity_poly.type
_entity_poly.pdbx_seq_one_letter_code
_entity_poly.pdbx_strand_id
1 'polypeptide(L)'
;EIASIREITSICLRIAREKPGAADELFRRLGEIPTGLLLAGPPSSGKTTILRDLARQLADGKRGKYHRVAVVDERCELGSVCRGRMENDLGACCDLLSGYPKDLGILQAIRVLSPEYIVCDEVGGEKDAAAIEAGMFAGAVMIATIHAGSREELIQRPMCRRMLETGAFSYVAQLCTRESPGRLAGIWKAGELIDKGVGAFAADGSMRRYRSG
;
A
#
# COMPACT_ATOMS: atom_id res chain seq x y z
N GLU A 1 -11.07 -3.27 26.29
CA GLU A 1 -10.88 -2.00 27.03
C GLU A 1 -9.89 -2.18 28.16
N ILE A 2 -8.89 -1.28 28.27
CA ILE A 2 -7.97 -1.26 29.40
C ILE A 2 -8.65 -0.43 30.50
N ALA A 3 -9.09 -1.09 31.56
CA ALA A 3 -9.81 -0.43 32.66
C ALA A 3 -8.91 0.42 33.57
N SER A 4 -7.63 0.06 33.71
CA SER A 4 -6.63 0.85 34.49
C SER A 4 -5.19 0.44 34.13
N ILE A 5 -4.28 1.39 34.21
CA ILE A 5 -2.83 1.17 34.17
C ILE A 5 -2.31 1.36 35.58
N ARG A 6 -1.72 0.31 36.19
CA ARG A 6 -1.18 0.38 37.55
C ARG A 6 0.28 0.82 37.57
N GLU A 7 1.09 0.34 36.64
CA GLU A 7 2.52 0.64 36.58
C GLU A 7 2.98 0.67 35.14
N ILE A 8 3.74 1.68 34.76
CA ILE A 8 4.39 1.79 33.44
C ILE A 8 5.86 1.46 33.60
N THR A 9 6.28 0.31 33.10
CA THR A 9 7.68 -0.15 33.17
C THR A 9 8.51 0.25 31.96
N SER A 10 7.87 0.51 30.82
CA SER A 10 8.56 0.99 29.61
C SER A 10 7.60 1.74 28.69
N ILE A 11 8.14 2.64 27.89
CA ILE A 11 7.42 3.36 26.84
C ILE A 11 8.21 3.21 25.54
N CYS A 12 7.56 2.68 24.48
CA CYS A 12 8.12 2.63 23.15
C CYS A 12 7.68 3.85 22.35
N LEU A 13 8.61 4.72 22.00
CA LEU A 13 8.34 5.89 21.15
C LEU A 13 8.76 5.60 19.70
N ARG A 14 7.82 5.69 18.78
CA ARG A 14 8.10 5.67 17.33
C ARG A 14 8.20 7.10 16.83
N ILE A 15 9.38 7.46 16.33
CA ILE A 15 9.59 8.77 15.72
C ILE A 15 9.46 8.62 14.20
N ALA A 16 8.37 9.13 13.67
CA ALA A 16 8.20 9.23 12.22
C ALA A 16 9.14 10.32 11.69
N ARG A 17 9.88 10.01 10.64
CA ARG A 17 10.76 10.97 9.97
C ARG A 17 10.36 11.05 8.51
N GLU A 18 10.23 12.27 8.02
CA GLU A 18 10.14 12.51 6.59
C GLU A 18 11.49 12.20 5.93
N LYS A 19 11.42 11.59 4.77
CA LYS A 19 12.59 11.32 3.93
C LYS A 19 12.27 11.70 2.49
N PRO A 20 12.38 12.99 2.14
CA PRO A 20 12.21 13.44 0.76
C PRO A 20 13.18 12.69 -0.17
N GLY A 21 12.68 12.24 -1.32
CA GLY A 21 13.44 11.43 -2.27
C GLY A 21 13.42 9.92 -2.00
N ALA A 22 12.69 9.46 -0.97
CA ALA A 22 12.58 8.02 -0.68
C ALA A 22 11.95 7.23 -1.85
N ALA A 23 11.08 7.86 -2.65
CA ALA A 23 10.44 7.26 -3.81
C ALA A 23 11.20 7.45 -5.13
N ASP A 24 12.33 8.18 -5.15
CA ASP A 24 13.04 8.53 -6.39
C ASP A 24 13.52 7.31 -7.18
N GLU A 25 14.00 6.27 -6.49
CA GLU A 25 14.42 5.04 -7.16
C GLU A 25 13.25 4.32 -7.82
N LEU A 26 12.09 4.33 -7.18
CA LEU A 26 10.87 3.74 -7.70
C LEU A 26 10.44 4.44 -9.00
N PHE A 27 10.38 5.76 -8.99
CA PHE A 27 10.07 6.54 -10.19
C PHE A 27 11.11 6.41 -11.29
N ARG A 28 12.40 6.31 -10.94
CA ARG A 28 13.45 6.11 -11.93
C ARG A 28 13.30 4.78 -12.67
N ARG A 29 12.82 3.72 -11.98
CA ARG A 29 12.62 2.40 -12.58
C ARG A 29 11.30 2.24 -13.31
N LEU A 30 10.22 2.84 -12.82
CA LEU A 30 8.88 2.72 -13.39
C LEU A 30 8.53 3.87 -14.36
N GLY A 31 9.22 5.02 -14.24
CA GLY A 31 8.79 6.24 -14.88
C GLY A 31 7.54 6.81 -14.21
N GLU A 32 6.49 7.05 -14.98
CA GLU A 32 5.16 7.36 -14.44
C GLU A 32 4.50 6.08 -13.88
N ILE A 33 3.58 6.27 -12.95
CA ILE A 33 2.74 5.19 -12.39
C ILE A 33 1.32 5.37 -12.94
N PRO A 34 1.08 5.05 -14.21
CA PRO A 34 -0.21 5.28 -14.86
C PRO A 34 -1.25 4.23 -14.44
N THR A 35 -0.81 3.16 -13.83
CA THR A 35 -1.59 2.01 -13.38
C THR A 35 -1.15 1.61 -11.98
N GLY A 36 -2.02 0.96 -11.20
CA GLY A 36 -1.80 0.73 -9.79
C GLY A 36 -0.47 0.06 -9.40
N LEU A 37 0.01 0.41 -8.20
CA LEU A 37 1.27 -0.05 -7.63
C LEU A 37 1.06 -0.66 -6.24
N LEU A 38 1.55 -1.87 -6.03
CA LEU A 38 1.61 -2.53 -4.73
C LEU A 38 3.05 -2.55 -4.21
N LEU A 39 3.31 -1.88 -3.08
CA LEU A 39 4.60 -1.93 -2.39
C LEU A 39 4.61 -3.08 -1.39
N ALA A 40 5.44 -4.07 -1.62
CA ALA A 40 5.58 -5.22 -0.76
C ALA A 40 6.88 -5.16 0.03
N GLY A 41 6.88 -5.69 1.24
CA GLY A 41 8.09 -5.79 2.04
C GLY A 41 7.81 -6.23 3.47
N PRO A 42 8.84 -6.72 4.19
CA PRO A 42 8.73 -7.10 5.59
C PRO A 42 8.47 -5.87 6.48
N PRO A 43 8.14 -6.07 7.76
CA PRO A 43 8.10 -4.98 8.73
C PRO A 43 9.40 -4.17 8.74
N SER A 44 9.29 -2.85 8.90
CA SER A 44 10.44 -1.92 8.96
C SER A 44 11.30 -1.85 7.68
N SER A 45 10.80 -2.34 6.54
CA SER A 45 11.50 -2.22 5.24
C SER A 45 11.42 -0.83 4.60
N GLY A 46 10.65 0.10 5.18
CA GLY A 46 10.50 1.47 4.68
C GLY A 46 9.30 1.69 3.77
N LYS A 47 8.32 0.76 3.71
CA LYS A 47 7.09 0.89 2.88
C LYS A 47 6.37 2.22 3.12
N THR A 48 6.01 2.51 4.36
CA THR A 48 5.30 3.75 4.74
C THR A 48 6.09 5.02 4.39
N THR A 49 7.43 4.96 4.51
CA THR A 49 8.30 6.09 4.14
C THR A 49 8.29 6.36 2.64
N ILE A 50 8.41 5.31 1.83
CA ILE A 50 8.31 5.43 0.36
C ILE A 50 6.92 5.85 -0.06
N LEU A 51 5.87 5.26 0.54
CA LEU A 51 4.47 5.55 0.23
C LEU A 51 4.16 7.04 0.46
N ARG A 52 4.63 7.59 1.59
CA ARG A 52 4.47 9.02 1.94
C ARG A 52 5.15 9.93 0.91
N ASP A 53 6.41 9.68 0.61
CA ASP A 53 7.16 10.50 -0.35
C ASP A 53 6.62 10.36 -1.78
N LEU A 54 6.10 9.19 -2.13
CA LEU A 54 5.43 8.95 -3.41
C LEU A 54 4.15 9.79 -3.52
N ALA A 55 3.28 9.77 -2.49
CA ALA A 55 2.08 10.61 -2.45
C ALA A 55 2.45 12.09 -2.58
N ARG A 56 3.44 12.55 -1.82
CA ARG A 56 3.93 13.93 -1.88
C ARG A 56 4.44 14.30 -3.27
N GLN A 57 5.26 13.47 -3.91
CA GLN A 57 5.82 13.77 -5.24
C GLN A 57 4.74 13.85 -6.32
N LEU A 58 3.70 13.01 -6.24
CA LEU A 58 2.55 13.07 -7.15
C LEU A 58 1.74 14.34 -6.92
N ALA A 59 1.46 14.69 -5.66
CA ALA A 59 0.66 15.84 -5.29
C ALA A 59 1.37 17.19 -5.47
N ASP A 60 2.70 17.23 -5.42
CA ASP A 60 3.52 18.44 -5.60
C ASP A 60 3.92 18.72 -7.06
N GLY A 61 3.54 17.86 -7.97
CA GLY A 61 3.91 18.04 -9.38
C GLY A 61 5.40 17.90 -9.67
N LYS A 62 6.18 17.26 -8.79
CA LYS A 62 7.64 17.08 -8.99
C LYS A 62 7.99 16.36 -10.30
N ARG A 63 7.03 15.67 -10.89
CA ARG A 63 7.16 14.96 -12.16
C ARG A 63 6.58 15.74 -13.35
N GLY A 64 6.38 17.04 -13.20
CA GLY A 64 5.89 17.93 -14.25
C GLY A 64 4.37 18.10 -14.28
N LYS A 65 3.61 17.29 -13.53
CA LYS A 65 2.15 17.38 -13.41
C LYS A 65 1.70 17.20 -11.96
N TYR A 66 0.83 18.10 -11.50
CA TYR A 66 0.11 17.94 -10.23
C TYR A 66 -1.01 16.93 -10.38
N HIS A 67 -1.12 16.02 -9.44
CA HIS A 67 -2.19 15.05 -9.39
C HIS A 67 -3.02 15.22 -8.14
N ARG A 68 -4.34 15.03 -8.26
CA ARG A 68 -5.22 14.94 -7.10
C ARG A 68 -4.99 13.60 -6.42
N VAL A 69 -4.41 13.64 -5.23
CA VAL A 69 -4.07 12.46 -4.43
C VAL A 69 -4.96 12.41 -3.21
N ALA A 70 -5.66 11.30 -2.99
CA ALA A 70 -6.35 11.02 -1.73
C ALA A 70 -5.52 10.02 -0.94
N VAL A 71 -5.14 10.37 0.28
CA VAL A 71 -4.44 9.47 1.21
C VAL A 71 -5.43 8.98 2.26
N VAL A 72 -5.63 7.67 2.33
CA VAL A 72 -6.45 7.01 3.35
C VAL A 72 -5.52 6.44 4.42
N ASP A 73 -5.47 7.11 5.56
CA ASP A 73 -4.51 6.88 6.65
C ASP A 73 -5.22 6.41 7.92
N GLU A 74 -5.56 5.13 7.95
CA GLU A 74 -6.30 4.51 9.06
C GLU A 74 -5.55 4.60 10.40
N ARG A 75 -4.22 4.48 10.38
CA ARG A 75 -3.36 4.45 11.56
C ARG A 75 -2.75 5.80 11.90
N CYS A 76 -3.08 6.85 11.16
CA CYS A 76 -2.47 8.19 11.31
C CYS A 76 -0.93 8.18 11.19
N GLU A 77 -0.36 7.25 10.43
CA GLU A 77 1.09 7.12 10.24
C GLU A 77 1.60 7.89 9.02
N LEU A 78 0.77 8.08 7.98
CA LEU A 78 1.15 8.80 6.77
C LEU A 78 1.15 10.31 6.98
N GLY A 79 0.03 10.86 7.42
CA GLY A 79 -0.13 12.29 7.65
C GLY A 79 0.36 12.76 9.01
N SER A 80 0.44 11.85 10.00
CA SER A 80 0.85 12.19 11.38
C SER A 80 0.04 13.34 11.96
N VAL A 81 -1.29 13.23 11.96
CA VAL A 81 -2.18 14.33 12.39
C VAL A 81 -2.06 14.57 13.89
N CYS A 82 -1.70 15.79 14.28
CA CYS A 82 -1.67 16.26 15.65
C CYS A 82 -2.51 17.52 15.79
N ARG A 83 -3.46 17.52 16.76
CA ARG A 83 -4.35 18.65 17.03
C ARG A 83 -5.05 19.22 15.79
N GLY A 84 -5.45 18.34 14.87
CA GLY A 84 -6.12 18.71 13.61
C GLY A 84 -5.19 19.28 12.53
N ARG A 85 -3.88 19.21 12.71
CA ARG A 85 -2.89 19.61 11.72
C ARG A 85 -2.09 18.40 11.26
N MET A 86 -1.86 18.34 9.97
CA MET A 86 -0.97 17.37 9.34
C MET A 86 0.48 17.80 9.59
N GLU A 87 1.27 16.95 10.23
CA GLU A 87 2.67 17.22 10.56
C GLU A 87 3.63 16.78 9.45
N ASN A 88 3.23 15.77 8.65
CA ASN A 88 4.01 15.32 7.50
C ASN A 88 3.54 16.03 6.22
N ASP A 89 4.48 16.41 5.37
CA ASP A 89 4.19 16.94 4.05
C ASP A 89 3.76 15.82 3.09
N LEU A 90 2.51 15.88 2.61
CA LEU A 90 1.95 14.97 1.61
C LEU A 90 1.76 15.63 0.24
N GLY A 91 2.19 16.89 0.09
CA GLY A 91 2.08 17.66 -1.13
C GLY A 91 0.83 18.52 -1.24
N ALA A 92 0.90 19.54 -2.09
CA ALA A 92 -0.10 20.60 -2.18
C ALA A 92 -1.48 20.13 -2.69
N CYS A 93 -1.52 19.11 -3.56
CA CYS A 93 -2.76 18.55 -4.12
C CYS A 93 -3.14 17.22 -3.45
N CYS A 94 -2.92 17.09 -2.14
CA CYS A 94 -3.24 15.90 -1.36
C CYS A 94 -4.36 16.17 -0.36
N ASP A 95 -5.40 15.34 -0.42
CA ASP A 95 -6.46 15.25 0.58
C ASP A 95 -6.19 14.06 1.51
N LEU A 96 -6.26 14.29 2.83
CA LEU A 96 -6.00 13.28 3.85
C LEU A 96 -7.27 12.87 4.57
N LEU A 97 -7.61 11.58 4.51
CA LEU A 97 -8.64 10.94 5.32
C LEU A 97 -7.97 10.18 6.48
N SER A 98 -7.74 10.87 7.58
CA SER A 98 -7.04 10.33 8.76
C SER A 98 -8.00 9.66 9.74
N GLY A 99 -7.63 8.46 10.23
CA GLY A 99 -8.43 7.70 11.20
C GLY A 99 -9.66 7.01 10.61
N TYR A 100 -9.85 7.04 9.31
CA TYR A 100 -10.91 6.28 8.65
C TYR A 100 -10.51 4.80 8.48
N PRO A 101 -11.41 3.85 8.73
CA PRO A 101 -11.26 2.49 8.25
C PRO A 101 -11.00 2.52 6.73
N LYS A 102 -10.09 1.69 6.27
CA LYS A 102 -9.55 1.77 4.90
C LYS A 102 -10.62 1.65 3.82
N ASP A 103 -11.50 0.64 3.98
CA ASP A 103 -12.62 0.40 3.10
C ASP A 103 -13.56 1.61 2.99
N LEU A 104 -13.93 2.21 4.13
CA LEU A 104 -14.79 3.39 4.17
C LEU A 104 -14.10 4.63 3.62
N GLY A 105 -12.81 4.83 3.95
CA GLY A 105 -12.02 5.96 3.47
C GLY A 105 -11.86 5.96 1.95
N ILE A 106 -11.58 4.80 1.34
CA ILE A 106 -11.49 4.66 -0.12
C ILE A 106 -12.82 5.02 -0.78
N LEU A 107 -13.94 4.46 -0.29
CA LEU A 107 -15.27 4.76 -0.84
C LEU A 107 -15.66 6.24 -0.67
N GLN A 108 -15.27 6.86 0.45
CA GLN A 108 -15.51 8.28 0.67
C GLN A 108 -14.66 9.14 -0.27
N ALA A 109 -13.39 8.81 -0.47
CA ALA A 109 -12.51 9.49 -1.41
C ALA A 109 -13.08 9.50 -2.83
N ILE A 110 -13.55 8.35 -3.32
CA ILE A 110 -14.19 8.21 -4.64
C ILE A 110 -15.39 9.13 -4.77
N ARG A 111 -16.26 9.15 -3.75
CA ARG A 111 -17.55 9.88 -3.81
C ARG A 111 -17.40 11.39 -3.76
N VAL A 112 -16.38 11.89 -3.05
CA VAL A 112 -16.29 13.31 -2.69
C VAL A 112 -15.12 14.02 -3.36
N LEU A 113 -13.96 13.36 -3.50
CA LEU A 113 -12.72 14.02 -3.86
C LEU A 113 -12.37 13.86 -5.36
N SER A 114 -12.96 12.88 -6.05
CA SER A 114 -12.63 12.56 -7.45
C SER A 114 -11.10 12.47 -7.68
N PRO A 115 -10.38 11.65 -6.91
CA PRO A 115 -8.94 11.59 -6.96
C PRO A 115 -8.44 10.90 -8.23
N GLU A 116 -7.27 11.31 -8.73
CA GLU A 116 -6.53 10.57 -9.75
C GLU A 116 -5.79 9.38 -9.14
N TYR A 117 -5.29 9.55 -7.90
CA TYR A 117 -4.60 8.52 -7.13
C TYR A 117 -5.23 8.35 -5.76
N ILE A 118 -5.39 7.10 -5.33
CA ILE A 118 -5.74 6.75 -3.96
C ILE A 118 -4.57 5.98 -3.34
N VAL A 119 -4.05 6.50 -2.25
CA VAL A 119 -2.90 5.95 -1.53
C VAL A 119 -3.36 5.44 -0.17
N CYS A 120 -3.09 4.17 0.15
CA CYS A 120 -3.41 3.58 1.44
C CYS A 120 -2.31 2.64 1.94
N ASP A 121 -2.05 2.66 3.24
CA ASP A 121 -1.05 1.80 3.85
C ASP A 121 -1.66 0.47 4.33
N GLU A 122 -0.88 -0.60 4.28
CA GLU A 122 -1.11 -1.90 4.90
C GLU A 122 -2.48 -2.56 4.58
N VAL A 123 -2.69 -2.86 3.29
CA VAL A 123 -3.88 -3.60 2.86
C VAL A 123 -3.78 -5.08 3.22
N GLY A 124 -4.88 -5.69 3.67
CA GLY A 124 -4.81 -7.06 4.17
C GLY A 124 -6.13 -7.75 4.45
N GLY A 125 -7.29 -7.19 4.05
CA GLY A 125 -8.59 -7.78 4.27
C GLY A 125 -9.45 -7.86 3.00
N GLU A 126 -10.49 -8.71 3.01
CA GLU A 126 -11.47 -8.79 1.91
C GLU A 126 -12.20 -7.46 1.68
N LYS A 127 -12.49 -6.72 2.75
CA LYS A 127 -13.10 -5.39 2.64
C LYS A 127 -12.18 -4.40 1.94
N ASP A 128 -10.87 -4.48 2.22
CA ASP A 128 -9.87 -3.66 1.54
C ASP A 128 -9.82 -3.99 0.05
N ALA A 129 -9.83 -5.30 -0.30
CA ALA A 129 -9.83 -5.74 -1.68
C ALA A 129 -11.04 -5.22 -2.45
N ALA A 130 -12.24 -5.34 -1.87
CA ALA A 130 -13.47 -4.84 -2.49
C ALA A 130 -13.45 -3.30 -2.67
N ALA A 131 -12.94 -2.55 -1.69
CA ALA A 131 -12.82 -1.10 -1.80
C ALA A 131 -11.77 -0.68 -2.86
N ILE A 132 -10.66 -1.41 -2.95
CA ILE A 132 -9.62 -1.21 -3.98
C ILE A 132 -10.18 -1.45 -5.38
N GLU A 133 -10.98 -2.53 -5.56
CA GLU A 133 -11.68 -2.78 -6.83
C GLU A 133 -12.64 -1.63 -7.17
N ALA A 134 -13.40 -1.14 -6.20
CA ALA A 134 -14.28 0.01 -6.39
C ALA A 134 -13.51 1.28 -6.81
N GLY A 135 -12.34 1.53 -6.21
CA GLY A 135 -11.44 2.63 -6.58
C GLY A 135 -10.96 2.53 -8.02
N MET A 136 -10.51 1.35 -8.42
CA MET A 136 -10.08 1.06 -9.79
C MET A 136 -11.22 1.27 -10.79
N PHE A 137 -12.42 0.73 -10.51
CA PHE A 137 -13.60 0.91 -11.40
C PHE A 137 -14.06 2.35 -11.47
N ALA A 138 -13.82 3.16 -10.45
CA ALA A 138 -14.05 4.60 -10.48
C ALA A 138 -12.99 5.38 -11.27
N GLY A 139 -11.96 4.70 -11.79
CA GLY A 139 -10.89 5.29 -12.60
C GLY A 139 -9.71 5.84 -11.80
N ALA A 140 -9.66 5.63 -10.48
CA ALA A 140 -8.53 6.02 -9.66
C ALA A 140 -7.37 5.01 -9.75
N VAL A 141 -6.15 5.50 -9.80
CA VAL A 141 -4.94 4.67 -9.70
C VAL A 141 -4.70 4.31 -8.24
N MET A 142 -4.72 3.02 -7.93
CA MET A 142 -4.54 2.52 -6.57
C MET A 142 -3.05 2.33 -6.23
N ILE A 143 -2.61 2.89 -5.11
CA ILE A 143 -1.27 2.68 -4.58
C ILE A 143 -1.40 2.20 -3.14
N ALA A 144 -0.86 1.03 -2.84
CA ALA A 144 -1.01 0.43 -1.52
C ALA A 144 0.26 -0.28 -1.06
N THR A 145 0.33 -0.58 0.24
CA THR A 145 1.38 -1.44 0.78
C THR A 145 0.82 -2.75 1.29
N ILE A 146 1.64 -3.81 1.23
CA ILE A 146 1.31 -5.12 1.78
C ILE A 146 2.52 -5.74 2.48
N HIS A 147 2.25 -6.55 3.49
CA HIS A 147 3.31 -7.33 4.15
C HIS A 147 3.60 -8.61 3.37
N ALA A 148 4.76 -8.65 2.70
CA ALA A 148 5.33 -9.85 2.12
C ALA A 148 6.86 -9.71 2.09
N GLY A 149 7.56 -10.65 2.70
CA GLY A 149 9.03 -10.61 2.82
C GLY A 149 9.75 -11.07 1.57
N SER A 150 9.08 -11.81 0.69
CA SER A 150 9.67 -12.35 -0.54
C SER A 150 8.65 -12.43 -1.68
N ARG A 151 9.16 -12.73 -2.87
CA ARG A 151 8.34 -12.98 -4.05
C ARG A 151 7.45 -14.22 -3.88
N GLU A 152 7.97 -15.24 -3.24
CA GLU A 152 7.27 -16.49 -2.95
C GLU A 152 6.08 -16.24 -2.02
N GLU A 153 6.25 -15.39 -1.00
CA GLU A 153 5.15 -14.99 -0.13
C GLU A 153 4.05 -14.24 -0.89
N LEU A 154 4.39 -13.37 -1.84
CA LEU A 154 3.42 -12.68 -2.69
C LEU A 154 2.56 -13.65 -3.49
N ILE A 155 3.15 -14.75 -3.96
CA ILE A 155 2.45 -15.77 -4.75
C ILE A 155 1.64 -16.72 -3.87
N GLN A 156 2.18 -17.13 -2.71
CA GLN A 156 1.62 -18.20 -1.88
C GLN A 156 0.61 -17.72 -0.85
N ARG A 157 0.75 -16.48 -0.33
CA ARG A 157 -0.18 -15.95 0.68
C ARG A 157 -1.53 -15.64 0.05
N PRO A 158 -2.64 -16.22 0.55
CA PRO A 158 -3.96 -16.03 -0.07
C PRO A 158 -4.35 -14.56 -0.20
N MET A 159 -4.06 -13.73 0.82
CA MET A 159 -4.41 -12.32 0.80
C MET A 159 -3.55 -11.51 -0.19
N CYS A 160 -2.26 -11.82 -0.32
CA CYS A 160 -1.42 -11.18 -1.35
C CYS A 160 -1.94 -11.51 -2.75
N ARG A 161 -2.27 -12.77 -2.98
CA ARG A 161 -2.87 -13.24 -4.22
C ARG A 161 -4.22 -12.54 -4.49
N ARG A 162 -5.09 -12.46 -3.49
CA ARG A 162 -6.38 -11.76 -3.59
C ARG A 162 -6.19 -10.30 -4.01
N MET A 163 -5.19 -9.60 -3.44
CA MET A 163 -4.88 -8.23 -3.84
C MET A 163 -4.40 -8.13 -5.30
N LEU A 164 -3.60 -9.07 -5.76
CA LEU A 164 -3.16 -9.11 -7.17
C LEU A 164 -4.33 -9.41 -8.10
N GLU A 165 -5.23 -10.29 -7.72
CA GLU A 165 -6.42 -10.69 -8.49
C GLU A 165 -7.48 -9.58 -8.61
N THR A 166 -7.42 -8.51 -7.80
CA THR A 166 -8.29 -7.33 -7.99
C THR A 166 -8.10 -6.66 -9.34
N GLY A 167 -6.94 -6.86 -9.99
CA GLY A 167 -6.57 -6.15 -11.21
C GLY A 167 -6.19 -4.67 -11.00
N ALA A 168 -6.33 -4.16 -9.77
CA ALA A 168 -6.04 -2.77 -9.44
C ALA A 168 -4.55 -2.42 -9.46
N PHE A 169 -3.68 -3.42 -9.38
CA PHE A 169 -2.23 -3.25 -9.35
C PHE A 169 -1.59 -3.88 -10.57
N SER A 170 -0.96 -3.07 -11.41
CA SER A 170 -0.20 -3.56 -12.57
C SER A 170 1.24 -3.90 -12.21
N TYR A 171 1.78 -3.26 -11.17
CA TYR A 171 3.15 -3.46 -10.72
C TYR A 171 3.21 -3.80 -9.23
N VAL A 172 4.17 -4.64 -8.88
CA VAL A 172 4.55 -4.95 -7.50
C VAL A 172 6.01 -4.59 -7.32
N ALA A 173 6.29 -3.69 -6.40
CA ALA A 173 7.65 -3.34 -6.01
C ALA A 173 7.97 -3.95 -4.64
N GLN A 174 8.93 -4.86 -4.61
CA GLN A 174 9.40 -5.53 -3.40
C GLN A 174 10.55 -4.74 -2.78
N LEU A 175 10.45 -4.46 -1.51
CA LEU A 175 11.52 -3.83 -0.73
C LEU A 175 12.43 -4.88 -0.08
N CYS A 176 13.68 -4.50 0.13
CA CYS A 176 14.64 -5.26 0.93
C CYS A 176 14.23 -5.33 2.40
N THR A 177 14.99 -6.09 3.18
CA THR A 177 14.79 -6.25 4.63
C THR A 177 15.08 -4.95 5.40
N ARG A 178 14.82 -4.98 6.69
CA ARG A 178 15.10 -3.87 7.62
C ARG A 178 16.58 -3.42 7.66
N GLU A 179 17.49 -4.25 7.19
CA GLU A 179 18.93 -3.92 7.12
C GLU A 179 19.25 -2.92 6.01
N SER A 180 18.39 -2.84 5.01
CA SER A 180 18.51 -1.89 3.90
C SER A 180 17.14 -1.23 3.62
N PRO A 181 16.59 -0.44 4.56
CA PRO A 181 15.25 0.10 4.46
C PRO A 181 15.14 1.10 3.29
N GLY A 182 14.06 0.99 2.55
CA GLY A 182 13.78 1.83 1.38
C GLY A 182 14.47 1.38 0.09
N ARG A 183 15.29 0.32 0.12
CA ARG A 183 15.92 -0.22 -1.08
C ARG A 183 14.99 -1.20 -1.79
N LEU A 184 14.91 -1.11 -3.12
CA LEU A 184 14.14 -2.02 -3.95
C LEU A 184 14.91 -3.32 -4.20
N ALA A 185 14.29 -4.45 -3.86
CA ALA A 185 14.77 -5.79 -4.20
C ALA A 185 14.41 -6.15 -5.64
N GLY A 186 13.21 -5.77 -6.10
CA GLY A 186 12.74 -6.04 -7.45
C GLY A 186 11.43 -5.34 -7.76
N ILE A 187 11.10 -5.30 -9.05
CA ILE A 187 9.80 -4.84 -9.56
C ILE A 187 9.31 -5.86 -10.58
N TRP A 188 8.06 -6.27 -10.48
CA TRP A 188 7.42 -7.23 -11.38
C TRP A 188 6.08 -6.71 -11.86
N LYS A 189 5.63 -7.16 -13.00
CA LYS A 189 4.23 -7.04 -13.40
C LYS A 189 3.38 -8.00 -12.59
N ALA A 190 2.22 -7.55 -12.12
CA ALA A 190 1.33 -8.36 -11.30
C ALA A 190 0.89 -9.65 -12.01
N GLY A 191 0.59 -9.60 -13.32
CA GLY A 191 0.24 -10.77 -14.11
C GLY A 191 1.30 -11.87 -14.08
N GLU A 192 2.59 -11.52 -14.13
CA GLU A 192 3.68 -12.50 -14.05
C GLU A 192 3.76 -13.23 -12.70
N LEU A 193 3.23 -12.63 -11.64
CA LEU A 193 3.17 -13.25 -10.32
C LEU A 193 1.96 -14.19 -10.21
N ILE A 194 0.82 -13.81 -10.81
CA ILE A 194 -0.40 -14.61 -10.84
C ILE A 194 -0.19 -15.87 -11.67
N ASP A 195 0.36 -15.76 -12.89
CA ASP A 195 0.59 -16.88 -13.80
C ASP A 195 1.53 -17.94 -13.20
N LYS A 196 2.58 -17.51 -12.50
CA LYS A 196 3.49 -18.42 -11.80
C LYS A 196 2.85 -19.11 -10.61
N GLY A 197 1.90 -18.47 -9.95
CA GLY A 197 1.11 -19.08 -8.88
C GLY A 197 0.22 -20.21 -9.37
N VAL A 198 -0.36 -20.08 -10.54
CA VAL A 198 -1.16 -21.15 -11.17
C VAL A 198 -0.31 -22.35 -11.54
N GLY A 199 0.91 -22.12 -12.08
CA GLY A 199 1.84 -23.20 -12.45
C GLY A 199 2.39 -23.98 -11.25
N ALA A 200 2.61 -23.34 -10.11
CA ALA A 200 3.10 -23.97 -8.88
C ALA A 200 2.06 -24.93 -8.24
N PHE A 201 0.78 -24.60 -8.34
CA PHE A 201 -0.31 -25.47 -7.87
C PHE A 201 -0.60 -26.65 -8.82
N ALA A 202 -0.31 -26.51 -10.09
CA ALA A 202 -0.50 -27.59 -11.08
C ALA A 202 0.61 -28.65 -11.03
N ALA A 203 1.79 -28.31 -10.48
CA ALA A 203 2.93 -29.23 -10.38
C ALA A 203 2.88 -30.14 -9.13
N ASP A 204 2.08 -29.77 -8.13
CA ASP A 204 1.86 -30.62 -6.93
C ASP A 204 0.53 -31.36 -7.07
N GLY A 205 0.60 -32.52 -7.74
CA GLY A 205 -0.52 -33.36 -8.15
C GLY A 205 -1.34 -34.01 -7.03
N SER A 206 -1.77 -33.27 -6.00
CA SER A 206 -2.72 -33.72 -5.00
C SER A 206 -4.07 -32.99 -5.09
N MET A 207 -4.85 -33.33 -6.12
CA MET A 207 -6.30 -33.12 -6.12
C MET A 207 -6.93 -34.01 -5.04
N ARG A 208 -7.08 -33.52 -3.82
CA ARG A 208 -8.03 -34.12 -2.88
C ARG A 208 -9.44 -33.75 -3.33
N ARG A 209 -10.09 -34.70 -4.01
CA ARG A 209 -11.52 -34.64 -4.30
C ARG A 209 -12.28 -34.62 -2.96
N TYR A 210 -12.89 -33.49 -2.65
CA TYR A 210 -13.97 -33.48 -1.66
C TYR A 210 -15.16 -34.26 -2.27
N ARG A 211 -15.39 -35.46 -1.77
CA ARG A 211 -16.66 -36.18 -1.97
C ARG A 211 -17.66 -35.60 -0.99
N SER A 212 -18.73 -35.01 -1.54
CA SER A 212 -19.96 -34.73 -0.84
C SER A 212 -20.57 -36.03 -0.35
N GLY A 213 -20.82 -36.13 0.94
CA GLY A 213 -21.72 -37.04 1.61
C GLY A 213 -22.72 -36.23 2.41
#